data_a20235c0e8b68e16078cd774def06efd
#
_entry.id   a20235c0e8b68e16078cd774def06efd
#
_cell.length_a   1.000
_cell.length_b   1.000
_cell.length_c   1.000
_cell.angle_alpha   90.00
_cell.angle_beta   90.00
_cell.angle_gamma   90.00
#
_symmetry.space_group_name_H-M   'P 1'
#
loop_
_entity.id
_entity.type
_entity.pdbx_description
1 polymer ?
#
loop_
_entity_poly.entity_id
_entity_poly.type
_entity_poly.pdbx_seq_one_letter_code
_entity_poly.pdbx_strand_id
1 'polypeptide(L)'
;QSARQELVSMLMDRHGTSRVLFRNTRNGVKGFPKRELHTIKLPLPTQYQTAIKVSGIMGARKSAEDRARDMLYPERIYQEFEGDNATWWNFDPRVEWLMGYLTSHRSQKVLVICAKAATALQLEQVLREREGIRAAVFHEGMSIIERDRAAAWFAEEDTGAQVLLCSEIGSEGRNFQFASHMVMFDLPFNPDLLEQRIGRLDRIGQAHDIQIHVPYLEKTAQSVLVRWYHEGLDAFEHTCPTGRTIYDSVYNDLINYLASPDQTEGFDDLIKNCREQHEALKAQLEQGRDRLLEIHSNGGEKAQALAESIEEQDDDTNLIAFAMNLFDII
;
A
#
# COMPACT_ATOMS: atom_id res chain seq x y z
N GLN A 1 18.80 -13.64 -37.62
CA GLN A 1 18.33 -12.92 -36.42
C GLN A 1 19.45 -12.70 -35.40
N SER A 2 20.33 -13.68 -35.16
CA SER A 2 21.46 -13.60 -34.22
C SER A 2 22.44 -12.46 -34.51
N ALA A 3 22.94 -12.32 -35.76
CA ALA A 3 23.89 -11.27 -36.14
C ALA A 3 23.33 -9.85 -36.02
N ARG A 4 22.00 -9.68 -36.23
CA ARG A 4 21.34 -8.38 -36.05
C ARG A 4 21.22 -8.02 -34.56
N GLN A 5 20.92 -8.99 -33.70
CA GLN A 5 20.87 -8.81 -32.25
C GLN A 5 22.26 -8.49 -31.69
N GLU A 6 23.28 -9.17 -32.16
CA GLU A 6 24.68 -8.95 -31.76
C GLU A 6 25.18 -7.55 -32.18
N LEU A 7 24.84 -7.10 -33.40
CA LEU A 7 25.16 -5.74 -33.87
C LEU A 7 24.45 -4.66 -33.04
N VAL A 8 23.16 -4.86 -32.72
CA VAL A 8 22.37 -3.93 -31.88
C VAL A 8 22.96 -3.88 -30.47
N SER A 9 23.31 -5.03 -29.88
CA SER A 9 23.97 -5.10 -28.57
C SER A 9 25.28 -4.32 -28.58
N MET A 10 26.13 -4.54 -29.59
CA MET A 10 27.43 -3.86 -29.71
C MET A 10 27.30 -2.34 -29.92
N LEU A 11 26.28 -1.88 -30.65
CA LEU A 11 26.03 -0.45 -30.86
C LEU A 11 25.48 0.20 -29.58
N MET A 12 24.61 -0.48 -28.83
CA MET A 12 24.09 -0.01 -27.56
C MET A 12 25.18 0.08 -26.49
N ASP A 13 26.07 -0.91 -26.42
CA ASP A 13 27.24 -0.91 -25.51
C ASP A 13 28.23 0.20 -25.80
N ARG A 14 28.37 0.57 -27.06
CA ARG A 14 29.37 1.55 -27.50
C ARG A 14 28.86 2.99 -27.50
N HIS A 15 27.59 3.21 -27.77
CA HIS A 15 27.01 4.53 -28.03
C HIS A 15 25.73 4.81 -27.24
N GLY A 16 25.15 3.81 -26.59
CA GLY A 16 23.90 3.93 -25.83
C GLY A 16 24.10 4.31 -24.36
N THR A 17 23.01 4.69 -23.71
CA THR A 17 22.96 4.97 -22.27
C THR A 17 22.95 3.70 -21.40
N SER A 18 22.94 2.50 -22.01
CA SER A 18 22.83 1.20 -21.35
C SER A 18 23.96 0.86 -20.38
N ARG A 19 25.09 1.55 -20.46
CA ARG A 19 26.20 1.42 -19.47
C ARG A 19 25.93 2.11 -18.14
N VAL A 20 24.98 3.05 -18.11
CA VAL A 20 24.77 3.94 -16.97
C VAL A 20 23.30 3.90 -16.50
N LEU A 21 22.38 3.45 -17.36
CA LEU A 21 20.94 3.44 -17.08
C LEU A 21 20.41 2.01 -17.20
N PHE A 22 20.08 1.41 -16.05
CA PHE A 22 19.35 0.14 -15.98
C PHE A 22 17.90 0.42 -15.65
N ARG A 23 16.98 -0.07 -16.45
CA ARG A 23 15.56 0.05 -16.20
C ARG A 23 14.91 -1.34 -16.12
N ASN A 24 14.67 -1.78 -14.92
CA ASN A 24 13.90 -2.98 -14.68
C ASN A 24 12.43 -2.64 -14.49
N THR A 25 11.56 -3.38 -15.14
CA THR A 25 10.12 -3.31 -14.92
C THR A 25 9.68 -4.55 -14.13
N ARG A 26 8.62 -4.40 -13.31
CA ARG A 26 8.06 -5.51 -12.53
C ARG A 26 7.79 -6.75 -13.40
N ASN A 27 7.30 -6.55 -14.63
CA ASN A 27 7.04 -7.64 -15.58
C ASN A 27 8.31 -8.33 -16.13
N GLY A 28 9.45 -7.66 -16.05
CA GLY A 28 10.75 -8.18 -16.51
C GLY A 28 11.56 -8.84 -15.41
N VAL A 29 11.18 -8.69 -14.14
CA VAL A 29 11.89 -9.24 -12.98
C VAL A 29 11.03 -10.31 -12.33
N LYS A 30 11.56 -11.54 -12.23
CA LYS A 30 10.90 -12.64 -11.51
C LYS A 30 11.04 -12.43 -10.00
N GLY A 31 10.09 -12.96 -9.23
CA GLY A 31 10.17 -12.96 -7.77
C GLY A 31 9.35 -11.88 -7.07
N PHE A 32 8.53 -11.12 -7.80
CA PHE A 32 7.47 -10.32 -7.16
C PHE A 32 6.25 -11.18 -6.83
N PRO A 33 5.62 -10.99 -5.66
CA PRO A 33 4.39 -11.66 -5.30
C PRO A 33 3.22 -11.14 -6.14
N LYS A 34 2.13 -11.89 -6.19
CA LYS A 34 0.84 -11.37 -6.66
C LYS A 34 0.21 -10.51 -5.57
N ARG A 35 -0.68 -9.64 -5.98
CA ARG A 35 -1.52 -8.83 -5.09
C ARG A 35 -2.96 -9.32 -5.21
N GLU A 36 -3.60 -9.60 -4.11
CA GLU A 36 -5.00 -10.04 -4.05
C GLU A 36 -5.81 -9.07 -3.22
N LEU A 37 -6.85 -8.49 -3.83
CA LEU A 37 -7.72 -7.50 -3.20
C LEU A 37 -8.92 -8.17 -2.53
N HIS A 38 -9.16 -7.81 -1.26
CA HIS A 38 -10.34 -8.17 -0.49
C HIS A 38 -11.05 -6.88 -0.03
N THR A 39 -12.12 -6.50 -0.72
CA THR A 39 -12.95 -5.36 -0.32
C THR A 39 -14.01 -5.80 0.66
N ILE A 40 -14.11 -5.12 1.80
CA ILE A 40 -15.09 -5.42 2.84
C ILE A 40 -16.04 -4.23 2.99
N LYS A 41 -17.19 -4.36 2.39
CA LYS A 41 -18.24 -3.35 2.41
C LYS A 41 -19.02 -3.42 3.71
N LEU A 42 -19.05 -2.32 4.47
CA LEU A 42 -19.65 -2.25 5.79
C LEU A 42 -20.69 -1.13 5.87
N PRO A 43 -21.75 -1.28 6.68
CA PRO A 43 -22.78 -0.26 6.80
C PRO A 43 -22.23 1.00 7.49
N LEU A 44 -22.71 2.17 7.06
CA LEU A 44 -22.38 3.43 7.73
C LEU A 44 -23.19 3.56 9.02
N PRO A 45 -22.55 3.66 10.21
CA PRO A 45 -23.20 3.86 11.48
C PRO A 45 -24.05 5.14 11.54
N THR A 46 -25.18 5.10 12.26
CA THR A 46 -26.07 6.26 12.41
C THR A 46 -25.39 7.44 13.10
N GLN A 47 -24.45 7.17 14.01
CA GLN A 47 -23.63 8.19 14.68
C GLN A 47 -22.81 8.99 13.67
N TYR A 48 -22.14 8.30 12.74
CA TYR A 48 -21.39 8.95 11.66
C TYR A 48 -22.30 9.70 10.70
N GLN A 49 -23.48 9.12 10.34
CA GLN A 49 -24.44 9.80 9.49
C GLN A 49 -24.88 11.14 10.09
N THR A 50 -25.10 11.18 11.40
CA THR A 50 -25.51 12.41 12.11
C THR A 50 -24.36 13.41 12.10
N ALA A 51 -23.16 13.00 12.49
CA ALA A 51 -22.00 13.89 12.55
C ALA A 51 -21.66 14.48 11.16
N ILE A 52 -21.72 13.67 10.10
CA ILE A 52 -21.48 14.10 8.71
C ILE A 52 -22.53 15.13 8.27
N LYS A 53 -23.82 14.90 8.57
CA LYS A 53 -24.89 15.85 8.24
C LYS A 53 -24.69 17.18 8.94
N VAL A 54 -24.39 17.16 10.24
CA VAL A 54 -24.13 18.40 11.01
C VAL A 54 -22.90 19.12 10.51
N SER A 55 -21.80 18.39 10.28
CA SER A 55 -20.56 18.97 9.71
C SER A 55 -20.82 19.58 8.33
N GLY A 56 -21.65 18.97 7.49
CA GLY A 56 -22.04 19.50 6.18
C GLY A 56 -22.79 20.85 6.29
N ILE A 57 -23.69 20.99 7.29
CA ILE A 57 -24.43 22.24 7.54
C ILE A 57 -23.49 23.33 8.07
N MET A 58 -22.67 22.99 9.06
CA MET A 58 -21.71 23.95 9.66
C MET A 58 -20.59 24.30 8.69
N GLY A 59 -20.17 23.37 7.86
CA GLY A 59 -19.11 23.49 6.86
C GLY A 59 -19.55 24.05 5.51
N ALA A 60 -20.74 24.66 5.38
CA ALA A 60 -21.27 25.17 4.11
C ALA A 60 -20.34 26.19 3.38
N ARG A 61 -19.39 26.78 4.11
CA ARG A 61 -18.38 27.70 3.57
C ARG A 61 -17.05 27.02 3.21
N LYS A 62 -16.85 25.71 3.54
CA LYS A 62 -15.63 24.98 3.19
C LYS A 62 -15.56 24.74 1.68
N SER A 63 -14.35 24.73 1.14
CA SER A 63 -14.12 24.31 -0.25
C SER A 63 -14.56 22.86 -0.48
N ALA A 64 -14.78 22.45 -1.75
CA ALA A 64 -15.06 21.05 -2.08
C ALA A 64 -13.91 20.14 -1.64
N GLU A 65 -12.66 20.62 -1.80
CA GLU A 65 -11.47 19.89 -1.39
C GLU A 65 -11.41 19.64 0.12
N ASP A 66 -11.67 20.65 0.93
CA ASP A 66 -11.70 20.51 2.39
C ASP A 66 -12.80 19.54 2.83
N ARG A 67 -13.98 19.62 2.21
CA ARG A 67 -15.07 18.67 2.49
C ARG A 67 -14.69 17.25 2.07
N ALA A 68 -14.07 17.07 0.91
CA ALA A 68 -13.61 15.76 0.45
C ALA A 68 -12.60 15.16 1.44
N ARG A 69 -11.66 15.96 1.94
CA ARG A 69 -10.68 15.52 2.95
C ARG A 69 -11.35 15.12 4.26
N ASP A 70 -12.30 15.91 4.74
CA ASP A 70 -13.05 15.59 5.96
C ASP A 70 -13.82 14.28 5.81
N MET A 71 -14.50 14.08 4.68
CA MET A 71 -15.31 12.88 4.39
C MET A 71 -14.50 11.59 4.28
N LEU A 72 -13.17 11.65 4.17
CA LEU A 72 -12.31 10.47 4.20
C LEU A 72 -12.23 9.81 5.58
N TYR A 73 -12.46 10.58 6.65
CA TYR A 73 -12.22 10.15 8.02
C TYR A 73 -13.46 10.37 8.90
N PRO A 74 -14.51 9.54 8.77
CA PRO A 74 -15.78 9.72 9.50
C PRO A 74 -15.61 9.67 11.02
N GLU A 75 -14.61 8.91 11.52
CA GLU A 75 -14.28 8.86 12.94
C GLU A 75 -13.80 10.22 13.46
N ARG A 76 -13.10 10.99 12.63
CA ARG A 76 -12.65 12.33 13.01
C ARG A 76 -13.77 13.35 13.01
N ILE A 77 -14.64 13.31 11.99
CA ILE A 77 -15.84 14.16 11.97
C ILE A 77 -16.68 13.89 13.23
N TYR A 78 -16.78 12.63 13.63
CA TYR A 78 -17.51 12.28 14.85
C TYR A 78 -16.84 12.82 16.11
N GLN A 79 -15.52 12.74 16.22
CA GLN A 79 -14.76 13.31 17.33
C GLN A 79 -14.84 14.85 17.37
N GLU A 80 -14.82 15.52 16.22
CA GLU A 80 -15.04 16.98 16.15
C GLU A 80 -16.46 17.38 16.62
N PHE A 81 -17.44 16.49 16.42
CA PHE A 81 -18.82 16.71 16.81
C PHE A 81 -19.09 16.39 18.30
N GLU A 82 -18.61 15.25 18.81
CA GLU A 82 -18.88 14.76 20.16
C GLU A 82 -17.77 15.11 21.17
N GLY A 83 -16.60 15.53 20.70
CA GLY A 83 -15.40 15.82 21.49
C GLY A 83 -14.29 14.78 21.31
N ASP A 84 -13.05 15.20 21.60
CA ASP A 84 -11.83 14.40 21.36
C ASP A 84 -11.81 13.05 22.12
N ASN A 85 -12.56 12.92 23.20
CA ASN A 85 -12.68 11.70 23.99
C ASN A 85 -13.79 10.75 23.50
N ALA A 86 -14.46 11.08 22.39
CA ALA A 86 -15.52 10.25 21.85
C ALA A 86 -14.99 8.91 21.35
N THR A 87 -15.57 7.84 21.86
CA THR A 87 -15.13 6.44 21.62
C THR A 87 -15.76 5.86 20.35
N TRP A 88 -15.40 6.38 19.20
CA TRP A 88 -15.91 5.97 17.89
C TRP A 88 -15.74 4.47 17.60
N TRP A 89 -14.71 3.85 18.12
CA TRP A 89 -14.41 2.43 17.96
C TRP A 89 -15.44 1.49 18.62
N ASN A 90 -16.35 2.02 19.43
CA ASN A 90 -17.39 1.22 20.07
C ASN A 90 -18.51 0.78 19.11
N PHE A 91 -18.69 1.49 18.01
CA PHE A 91 -19.75 1.24 17.05
C PHE A 91 -19.24 1.18 15.59
N ASP A 92 -17.97 1.45 15.33
CA ASP A 92 -17.39 1.39 13.98
C ASP A 92 -17.23 -0.07 13.53
N PRO A 93 -17.97 -0.52 12.51
CA PRO A 93 -17.92 -1.91 12.09
C PRO A 93 -16.58 -2.30 11.47
N ARG A 94 -15.73 -1.33 11.07
CA ARG A 94 -14.35 -1.61 10.62
C ARG A 94 -13.49 -2.15 11.76
N VAL A 95 -13.72 -1.63 12.98
CA VAL A 95 -13.00 -2.08 14.19
C VAL A 95 -13.42 -3.48 14.57
N GLU A 96 -14.73 -3.76 14.57
CA GLU A 96 -15.28 -5.09 14.85
C GLU A 96 -14.77 -6.12 13.82
N TRP A 97 -14.80 -5.76 12.54
CA TRP A 97 -14.23 -6.59 11.48
C TRP A 97 -12.74 -6.86 11.70
N LEU A 98 -11.94 -5.82 12.01
CA LEU A 98 -10.50 -5.96 12.23
C LEU A 98 -10.20 -6.90 13.41
N MET A 99 -10.91 -6.75 14.53
CA MET A 99 -10.76 -7.64 15.68
C MET A 99 -11.09 -9.09 15.33
N GLY A 100 -12.20 -9.32 14.64
CA GLY A 100 -12.61 -10.64 14.17
C GLY A 100 -11.59 -11.25 13.20
N TYR A 101 -11.08 -10.45 12.29
CA TYR A 101 -10.04 -10.88 11.34
C TYR A 101 -8.77 -11.31 12.06
N LEU A 102 -8.22 -10.48 12.95
CA LEU A 102 -7.01 -10.77 13.72
C LEU A 102 -7.17 -11.98 14.64
N THR A 103 -8.34 -12.12 15.26
CA THR A 103 -8.63 -13.27 16.14
C THR A 103 -8.71 -14.58 15.34
N SER A 104 -9.25 -14.54 14.12
CA SER A 104 -9.34 -15.71 13.23
C SER A 104 -8.00 -16.09 12.61
N HIS A 105 -7.06 -15.15 12.53
CA HIS A 105 -5.76 -15.32 11.83
C HIS A 105 -4.58 -15.07 12.77
N ARG A 106 -4.60 -15.70 13.96
CA ARG A 106 -3.61 -15.44 15.04
C ARG A 106 -2.16 -15.72 14.68
N SER A 107 -1.91 -16.59 13.71
CA SER A 107 -0.57 -16.92 13.21
C SER A 107 -0.06 -15.95 12.13
N GLN A 108 -0.91 -15.09 11.59
CA GLN A 108 -0.54 -14.17 10.54
C GLN A 108 -0.04 -12.84 11.10
N LYS A 109 1.04 -12.33 10.52
CA LYS A 109 1.51 -10.97 10.76
C LYS A 109 0.74 -10.01 9.85
N VAL A 110 0.10 -9.00 10.45
CA VAL A 110 -0.78 -8.07 9.72
C VAL A 110 -0.27 -6.65 9.86
N LEU A 111 -0.04 -5.99 8.73
CA LEU A 111 0.27 -4.56 8.66
C LEU A 111 -1.04 -3.77 8.49
N VAL A 112 -1.38 -2.91 9.43
CA VAL A 112 -2.54 -2.02 9.34
C VAL A 112 -2.06 -0.60 9.10
N ILE A 113 -2.52 0.03 8.03
CA ILE A 113 -2.15 1.41 7.69
C ILE A 113 -3.35 2.33 7.85
N CYS A 114 -3.14 3.40 8.62
CA CYS A 114 -4.07 4.50 8.85
C CYS A 114 -3.44 5.81 8.36
N ALA A 115 -4.24 6.75 7.86
CA ALA A 115 -3.71 8.07 7.49
C ALA A 115 -3.20 8.87 8.69
N LYS A 116 -3.76 8.62 9.88
CA LYS A 116 -3.50 9.42 11.08
C LYS A 116 -2.93 8.60 12.22
N ALA A 117 -1.90 9.14 12.89
CA ALA A 117 -1.32 8.55 14.10
C ALA A 117 -2.36 8.37 15.22
N ALA A 118 -3.27 9.32 15.40
CA ALA A 118 -4.31 9.23 16.43
C ALA A 118 -5.21 8.00 16.23
N THR A 119 -5.63 7.71 14.99
CA THR A 119 -6.43 6.52 14.66
C THR A 119 -5.63 5.24 14.95
N ALA A 120 -4.35 5.19 14.58
CA ALA A 120 -3.49 4.03 14.85
C ALA A 120 -3.32 3.78 16.35
N LEU A 121 -3.09 4.82 17.16
CA LEU A 121 -2.95 4.73 18.62
C LEU A 121 -4.25 4.26 19.28
N GLN A 122 -5.39 4.79 18.86
CA GLN A 122 -6.70 4.41 19.39
C GLN A 122 -7.04 2.94 19.04
N LEU A 123 -6.72 2.50 17.83
CA LEU A 123 -6.88 1.10 17.43
C LEU A 123 -5.98 0.17 18.25
N GLU A 124 -4.70 0.52 18.48
CA GLU A 124 -3.79 -0.27 19.32
C GLU A 124 -4.39 -0.47 20.71
N GLN A 125 -4.82 0.60 21.36
CA GLN A 125 -5.44 0.55 22.67
C GLN A 125 -6.64 -0.40 22.69
N VAL A 126 -7.55 -0.27 21.73
CA VAL A 126 -8.76 -1.10 21.66
C VAL A 126 -8.46 -2.57 21.42
N LEU A 127 -7.55 -2.87 20.49
CA LEU A 127 -7.15 -4.27 20.19
C LEU A 127 -6.54 -4.95 21.41
N ARG A 128 -5.72 -4.22 22.16
CA ARG A 128 -5.11 -4.71 23.39
C ARG A 128 -6.11 -4.89 24.52
N GLU A 129 -6.99 -3.89 24.74
CA GLU A 129 -7.90 -3.90 25.88
C GLU A 129 -9.05 -4.89 25.73
N ARG A 130 -9.58 -5.08 24.51
CA ARG A 130 -10.75 -5.94 24.27
C ARG A 130 -10.38 -7.39 24.01
N GLU A 131 -9.37 -7.64 23.20
CA GLU A 131 -9.06 -8.98 22.70
C GLU A 131 -7.66 -9.46 23.14
N GLY A 132 -6.92 -8.65 23.87
CA GLY A 132 -5.55 -8.98 24.28
C GLY A 132 -4.61 -9.19 23.07
N ILE A 133 -4.93 -8.58 21.92
CA ILE A 133 -4.11 -8.71 20.71
C ILE A 133 -2.81 -7.95 20.92
N ARG A 134 -1.69 -8.61 20.64
CA ARG A 134 -0.36 -8.00 20.70
C ARG A 134 -0.20 -7.08 19.50
N ALA A 135 -0.31 -5.78 19.73
CA ALA A 135 -0.26 -4.74 18.73
C ALA A 135 0.91 -3.79 18.97
N ALA A 136 1.73 -3.57 17.96
CA ALA A 136 2.75 -2.52 17.93
C ALA A 136 2.23 -1.31 17.14
N VAL A 137 2.74 -0.12 17.48
CA VAL A 137 2.40 1.12 16.76
C VAL A 137 3.67 1.72 16.17
N PHE A 138 3.50 2.37 15.02
CA PHE A 138 4.58 2.99 14.29
C PHE A 138 4.09 4.32 13.67
N HIS A 139 4.49 5.44 14.26
CA HIS A 139 4.01 6.75 13.83
C HIS A 139 5.12 7.83 13.89
N GLU A 140 4.85 8.99 13.31
CA GLU A 140 5.79 10.10 13.17
C GLU A 140 6.30 10.68 14.48
N GLY A 141 5.52 10.60 15.54
CA GLY A 141 5.90 11.10 16.89
C GLY A 141 6.90 10.22 17.64
N MET A 142 7.21 9.02 17.13
CA MET A 142 8.18 8.10 17.75
C MET A 142 9.61 8.43 17.34
N SER A 143 10.56 8.25 18.27
CA SER A 143 11.98 8.28 17.98
C SER A 143 12.39 7.11 17.08
N ILE A 144 13.57 7.21 16.45
CA ILE A 144 14.12 6.12 15.61
C ILE A 144 14.24 4.82 16.41
N ILE A 145 14.71 4.90 17.66
CA ILE A 145 14.90 3.73 18.54
C ILE A 145 13.56 3.06 18.86
N GLU A 146 12.52 3.84 19.16
CA GLU A 146 11.18 3.29 19.44
C GLU A 146 10.61 2.60 18.20
N ARG A 147 10.80 3.19 17.02
CA ARG A 147 10.39 2.61 15.74
C ARG A 147 11.12 1.29 15.47
N ASP A 148 12.44 1.24 15.72
CA ASP A 148 13.24 0.03 15.54
C ASP A 148 12.78 -1.09 16.48
N ARG A 149 12.48 -0.76 17.73
CA ARG A 149 11.93 -1.72 18.70
C ARG A 149 10.56 -2.25 18.29
N ALA A 150 9.66 -1.37 17.83
CA ALA A 150 8.34 -1.77 17.36
C ALA A 150 8.44 -2.68 16.13
N ALA A 151 9.31 -2.37 15.18
CA ALA A 151 9.56 -3.18 14.00
C ALA A 151 10.18 -4.53 14.34
N ALA A 152 11.16 -4.57 15.26
CA ALA A 152 11.78 -5.80 15.71
C ALA A 152 10.77 -6.70 16.46
N TRP A 153 9.95 -6.12 17.33
CA TRP A 153 8.89 -6.86 18.02
C TRP A 153 7.83 -7.40 17.04
N PHE A 154 7.48 -6.65 16.00
CA PHE A 154 6.58 -7.15 14.97
C PHE A 154 7.22 -8.27 14.13
N ALA A 155 8.53 -8.25 13.90
CA ALA A 155 9.24 -9.29 13.16
C ALA A 155 9.38 -10.60 13.94
N GLU A 156 9.32 -10.58 15.27
CA GLU A 156 9.44 -11.76 16.10
C GLU A 156 8.25 -12.70 15.94
N GLU A 157 8.49 -13.97 15.60
CA GLU A 157 7.43 -14.92 15.23
C GLU A 157 6.59 -15.38 16.42
N ASP A 158 7.19 -15.90 17.47
CA ASP A 158 6.48 -16.58 18.56
C ASP A 158 5.86 -15.63 19.59
N THR A 159 6.64 -14.67 20.08
CA THR A 159 6.26 -13.77 21.18
C THR A 159 6.00 -12.34 20.72
N GLY A 160 6.27 -12.05 19.46
CA GLY A 160 6.14 -10.74 18.85
C GLY A 160 4.71 -10.25 18.66
N ALA A 161 4.59 -8.99 18.26
CA ALA A 161 3.30 -8.42 17.91
C ALA A 161 2.69 -9.14 16.70
N GLN A 162 1.39 -9.42 16.76
CA GLN A 162 0.63 -9.96 15.65
C GLN A 162 0.34 -8.86 14.59
N VAL A 163 0.08 -7.64 15.05
CA VAL A 163 -0.29 -6.52 14.19
C VAL A 163 0.64 -5.34 14.43
N LEU A 164 1.02 -4.68 13.34
CA LEU A 164 1.69 -3.39 13.34
C LEU A 164 0.75 -2.33 12.77
N LEU A 165 0.36 -1.37 13.59
CA LEU A 165 -0.50 -0.24 13.20
C LEU A 165 0.39 0.95 12.83
N CYS A 166 0.36 1.37 11.57
CA CYS A 166 1.19 2.46 11.07
C CYS A 166 0.37 3.68 10.71
N SER A 167 0.89 4.87 11.02
CA SER A 167 0.46 6.09 10.33
C SER A 167 1.09 6.18 8.93
N GLU A 168 0.58 7.06 8.07
CA GLU A 168 1.11 7.29 6.72
C GLU A 168 2.61 7.55 6.73
N ILE A 169 3.03 8.56 7.49
CA ILE A 169 4.44 8.98 7.59
C ILE A 169 5.27 7.95 8.35
N GLY A 170 4.68 7.35 9.39
CA GLY A 170 5.37 6.37 10.21
C GLY A 170 5.90 5.18 9.42
N SER A 171 5.16 4.70 8.43
CA SER A 171 5.53 3.54 7.62
C SER A 171 6.63 3.81 6.58
N GLU A 172 7.01 5.06 6.34
CA GLU A 172 7.94 5.45 5.27
C GLU A 172 9.34 4.85 5.44
N GLY A 173 9.92 4.35 4.35
CA GLY A 173 11.30 3.83 4.33
C GLY A 173 11.51 2.44 4.96
N ARG A 174 10.49 1.77 5.47
CA ARG A 174 10.60 0.44 6.09
C ARG A 174 10.11 -0.67 5.16
N ASN A 175 10.64 -1.87 5.41
CA ASN A 175 10.32 -3.09 4.69
C ASN A 175 9.85 -4.15 5.68
N PHE A 176 8.70 -4.77 5.40
CA PHE A 176 8.07 -5.78 6.24
C PHE A 176 7.80 -7.07 5.45
N GLN A 177 8.77 -7.54 4.66
CA GLN A 177 8.63 -8.71 3.77
C GLN A 177 8.22 -10.02 4.49
N PHE A 178 8.40 -10.11 5.79
CA PHE A 178 7.94 -11.25 6.58
C PHE A 178 6.42 -11.27 6.80
N ALA A 179 5.73 -10.15 6.51
CA ALA A 179 4.27 -10.07 6.53
C ALA A 179 3.72 -10.07 5.11
N SER A 180 2.61 -10.77 4.89
CA SER A 180 1.91 -10.82 3.59
C SER A 180 0.49 -10.26 3.65
N HIS A 181 -0.02 -9.92 4.82
CA HIS A 181 -1.35 -9.38 5.02
C HIS A 181 -1.29 -7.88 5.35
N MET A 182 -2.03 -7.10 4.56
CA MET A 182 -2.17 -5.65 4.74
C MET A 182 -3.64 -5.29 4.92
N VAL A 183 -3.93 -4.43 5.90
CA VAL A 183 -5.24 -3.80 6.05
C VAL A 183 -5.07 -2.31 5.82
N MET A 184 -5.75 -1.78 4.84
CA MET A 184 -5.88 -0.32 4.63
C MET A 184 -7.13 0.14 5.37
N PHE A 185 -6.97 0.61 6.61
CA PHE A 185 -8.09 1.07 7.44
C PHE A 185 -8.80 2.28 6.83
N ASP A 186 -8.04 3.08 6.10
CA ASP A 186 -8.49 4.14 5.21
C ASP A 186 -7.67 4.12 3.92
N LEU A 187 -8.16 4.77 2.87
CA LEU A 187 -7.46 4.92 1.59
C LEU A 187 -6.88 6.32 1.46
N PRO A 188 -5.67 6.43 0.89
CA PRO A 188 -5.08 7.72 0.62
C PRO A 188 -5.79 8.40 -0.56
N PHE A 189 -5.70 9.72 -0.60
CA PHE A 189 -6.29 10.51 -1.67
C PHE A 189 -5.47 10.46 -2.98
N ASN A 190 -4.17 10.23 -2.87
CA ASN A 190 -3.22 10.21 -3.97
C ASN A 190 -2.83 8.77 -4.33
N PRO A 191 -2.92 8.36 -5.61
CA PRO A 191 -2.53 7.01 -6.05
C PRO A 191 -1.06 6.67 -5.80
N ASP A 192 -0.16 7.65 -5.77
CA ASP A 192 1.24 7.40 -5.45
C ASP A 192 1.40 6.92 -3.99
N LEU A 193 0.58 7.44 -3.06
CA LEU A 193 0.56 6.99 -1.67
C LEU A 193 -0.03 5.58 -1.55
N LEU A 194 -1.03 5.23 -2.36
CA LEU A 194 -1.56 3.87 -2.41
C LEU A 194 -0.46 2.88 -2.81
N GLU A 195 0.27 3.17 -3.88
CA GLU A 195 1.38 2.32 -4.34
C GLU A 195 2.51 2.26 -3.31
N GLN A 196 2.82 3.36 -2.62
CA GLN A 196 3.80 3.37 -1.52
C GLN A 196 3.36 2.49 -0.35
N ARG A 197 2.06 2.50 0.02
CA ARG A 197 1.52 1.62 1.07
C ARG A 197 1.69 0.16 0.69
N ILE A 198 1.26 -0.23 -0.51
CA ILE A 198 1.39 -1.61 -1.00
C ILE A 198 2.86 -2.03 -1.08
N GLY A 199 3.73 -1.13 -1.52
CA GLY A 199 5.18 -1.34 -1.62
C GLY A 199 5.89 -1.61 -0.29
N ARG A 200 5.22 -1.54 0.86
CA ARG A 200 5.79 -1.97 2.16
C ARG A 200 5.94 -3.48 2.24
N LEU A 201 5.03 -4.21 1.62
CA LEU A 201 5.04 -5.68 1.57
C LEU A 201 5.45 -6.22 0.20
N ASP A 202 5.12 -5.50 -0.86
CA ASP A 202 5.31 -5.91 -2.24
C ASP A 202 6.75 -5.66 -2.70
N ARG A 203 7.61 -6.62 -2.43
CA ARG A 203 9.06 -6.58 -2.70
C ARG A 203 9.53 -7.87 -3.34
N ILE A 204 10.65 -7.80 -4.06
CA ILE A 204 11.37 -8.98 -4.55
C ILE A 204 11.78 -9.83 -3.34
N GLY A 205 11.58 -11.14 -3.43
CA GLY A 205 11.90 -12.07 -2.34
C GLY A 205 10.78 -12.25 -1.31
N GLN A 206 9.61 -11.65 -1.51
CA GLN A 206 8.42 -11.97 -0.72
C GLN A 206 7.95 -13.40 -1.02
N ALA A 207 7.86 -14.23 0.02
CA ALA A 207 7.55 -15.65 -0.11
C ALA A 207 6.06 -15.95 -0.40
N HIS A 208 5.17 -15.01 -0.08
CA HIS A 208 3.72 -15.18 -0.16
C HIS A 208 3.05 -14.08 -0.98
N ASP A 209 1.94 -14.38 -1.61
CA ASP A 209 1.10 -13.40 -2.28
C ASP A 209 0.53 -12.40 -1.28
N ILE A 210 0.48 -11.12 -1.66
CA ILE A 210 0.05 -10.03 -0.78
C ILE A 210 -1.46 -9.98 -0.71
N GLN A 211 -2.00 -10.12 0.49
CA GLN A 211 -3.44 -10.03 0.79
C GLN A 211 -3.76 -8.60 1.22
N ILE A 212 -4.46 -7.85 0.37
CA ILE A 212 -4.82 -6.45 0.61
C ILE A 212 -6.29 -6.39 1.04
N HIS A 213 -6.51 -6.09 2.31
CA HIS A 213 -7.85 -5.95 2.87
C HIS A 213 -8.24 -4.48 2.99
N VAL A 214 -9.41 -4.13 2.45
CA VAL A 214 -9.93 -2.76 2.47
C VAL A 214 -11.33 -2.74 3.07
N PRO A 215 -11.45 -2.64 4.41
CA PRO A 215 -12.73 -2.42 5.06
C PRO A 215 -13.16 -0.96 4.85
N TYR A 216 -14.32 -0.75 4.25
CA TYR A 216 -14.82 0.59 3.98
C TYR A 216 -16.31 0.74 4.32
N LEU A 217 -16.70 1.94 4.72
CA LEU A 217 -18.08 2.28 5.03
C LEU A 217 -18.79 2.72 3.76
N GLU A 218 -19.99 2.19 3.54
CA GLU A 218 -20.88 2.61 2.44
C GLU A 218 -21.20 4.10 2.52
N LYS A 219 -21.42 4.73 1.37
CA LYS A 219 -21.85 6.14 1.27
C LYS A 219 -20.87 7.12 1.92
N THR A 220 -19.59 6.78 1.92
CA THR A 220 -18.51 7.65 2.37
C THR A 220 -17.54 7.93 1.22
N ALA A 221 -16.64 8.90 1.39
CA ALA A 221 -15.57 9.16 0.44
C ALA A 221 -14.67 7.93 0.24
N GLN A 222 -14.53 7.07 1.25
CA GLN A 222 -13.79 5.81 1.12
C GLN A 222 -14.43 4.87 0.11
N SER A 223 -15.78 4.78 0.07
CA SER A 223 -16.48 3.95 -0.93
C SER A 223 -16.26 4.45 -2.36
N VAL A 224 -16.16 5.76 -2.55
CA VAL A 224 -15.81 6.37 -3.85
C VAL A 224 -14.38 6.00 -4.26
N LEU A 225 -13.41 6.13 -3.32
CA LEU A 225 -12.02 5.79 -3.59
C LEU A 225 -11.82 4.30 -3.90
N VAL A 226 -12.48 3.40 -3.16
CA VAL A 226 -12.41 1.95 -3.43
C VAL A 226 -12.79 1.67 -4.88
N ARG A 227 -13.91 2.20 -5.34
CA ARG A 227 -14.38 2.01 -6.72
C ARG A 227 -13.43 2.64 -7.73
N TRP A 228 -12.98 3.87 -7.47
CA TRP A 228 -12.08 4.56 -8.39
C TRP A 228 -10.74 3.83 -8.55
N TYR A 229 -10.13 3.39 -7.44
CA TYR A 229 -8.88 2.64 -7.47
C TYR A 229 -9.02 1.24 -8.08
N HIS A 230 -10.10 0.53 -7.74
CA HIS A 230 -10.30 -0.84 -8.20
C HIS A 230 -10.85 -0.90 -9.63
N GLU A 231 -11.99 -0.23 -9.86
CA GLU A 231 -12.70 -0.32 -11.15
C GLU A 231 -12.09 0.61 -12.22
N GLY A 232 -11.58 1.79 -11.81
CA GLY A 232 -11.06 2.81 -12.73
C GLY A 232 -9.58 2.64 -13.06
N LEU A 233 -8.74 2.34 -12.05
CA LEU A 233 -7.28 2.32 -12.20
C LEU A 233 -6.66 0.92 -12.08
N ASP A 234 -7.39 -0.08 -11.58
CA ASP A 234 -6.86 -1.41 -11.25
C ASP A 234 -5.57 -1.35 -10.39
N ALA A 235 -5.55 -0.39 -9.44
CA ALA A 235 -4.34 0.02 -8.74
C ALA A 235 -4.02 -0.81 -7.49
N PHE A 236 -4.89 -1.73 -7.08
CA PHE A 236 -4.62 -2.64 -5.96
C PHE A 236 -3.84 -3.87 -6.40
N GLU A 237 -4.30 -4.54 -7.44
CA GLU A 237 -3.75 -5.81 -7.92
C GLU A 237 -2.59 -5.62 -8.89
N HIS A 238 -2.55 -4.46 -9.57
CA HIS A 238 -1.50 -4.10 -10.50
C HIS A 238 -0.84 -2.77 -10.15
N THR A 239 0.43 -2.63 -10.51
CA THR A 239 1.11 -1.32 -10.42
C THR A 239 0.50 -0.35 -11.42
N CYS A 240 0.19 0.86 -10.98
CA CYS A 240 -0.48 1.87 -11.79
C CYS A 240 0.43 3.09 -12.06
N PRO A 241 1.41 3.00 -12.99
CA PRO A 241 2.32 4.10 -13.28
C PRO A 241 1.63 5.31 -13.91
N THR A 242 0.41 5.13 -14.42
CA THR A 242 -0.43 6.17 -15.01
C THR A 242 -1.35 6.85 -14.00
N GLY A 243 -1.42 6.32 -12.79
CA GLY A 243 -2.38 6.73 -11.76
C GLY A 243 -2.32 8.23 -11.46
N ARG A 244 -1.12 8.79 -11.33
CA ARG A 244 -0.93 10.22 -11.10
C ARG A 244 -1.45 11.08 -12.24
N THR A 245 -1.15 10.72 -13.48
CA THR A 245 -1.60 11.46 -14.66
C THR A 245 -3.13 11.47 -14.77
N ILE A 246 -3.77 10.33 -14.51
CA ILE A 246 -5.24 10.22 -14.54
C ILE A 246 -5.84 11.01 -13.38
N TYR A 247 -5.28 10.87 -12.16
CA TYR A 247 -5.70 11.65 -11.01
C TYR A 247 -5.72 13.16 -11.29
N ASP A 248 -4.63 13.69 -11.86
CA ASP A 248 -4.53 15.11 -12.17
C ASP A 248 -5.55 15.53 -13.24
N SER A 249 -5.89 14.64 -14.20
CA SER A 249 -6.89 14.93 -15.26
C SER A 249 -8.33 14.97 -14.77
N VAL A 250 -8.68 14.16 -13.76
CA VAL A 250 -10.05 14.05 -13.22
C VAL A 250 -10.19 14.66 -11.82
N TYR A 251 -9.19 15.37 -11.34
CA TYR A 251 -9.09 15.85 -9.97
C TYR A 251 -10.36 16.55 -9.48
N ASN A 252 -10.85 17.53 -10.23
CA ASN A 252 -12.03 18.32 -9.83
C ASN A 252 -13.30 17.47 -9.75
N ASP A 253 -13.50 16.56 -10.70
CA ASP A 253 -14.67 15.69 -10.74
C ASP A 253 -14.61 14.68 -9.57
N LEU A 254 -13.45 14.07 -9.35
CA LEU A 254 -13.24 13.15 -8.23
C LEU A 254 -13.47 13.84 -6.88
N ILE A 255 -12.95 15.07 -6.70
CA ILE A 255 -13.17 15.90 -5.50
C ILE A 255 -14.68 16.10 -5.22
N ASN A 256 -15.46 16.39 -6.24
CA ASN A 256 -16.90 16.61 -6.09
C ASN A 256 -17.60 15.32 -5.59
N TYR A 257 -17.27 14.15 -6.14
CA TYR A 257 -17.82 12.87 -5.67
C TYR A 257 -17.36 12.53 -4.25
N LEU A 258 -16.11 12.82 -3.90
CA LEU A 258 -15.60 12.61 -2.55
C LEU A 258 -16.26 13.53 -1.53
N ALA A 259 -16.52 14.78 -1.90
CA ALA A 259 -17.21 15.76 -1.05
C ALA A 259 -18.71 15.47 -0.90
N SER A 260 -19.29 14.68 -1.80
CA SER A 260 -20.73 14.35 -1.84
C SER A 260 -20.93 12.89 -2.27
N PRO A 261 -20.51 11.91 -1.46
CA PRO A 261 -20.49 10.50 -1.86
C PRO A 261 -21.88 9.88 -2.08
N ASP A 262 -22.95 10.55 -1.69
CA ASP A 262 -24.34 10.17 -2.03
C ASP A 262 -24.72 10.52 -3.48
N GLN A 263 -23.96 11.39 -4.16
CA GLN A 263 -24.16 11.71 -5.57
C GLN A 263 -23.48 10.66 -6.43
N THR A 264 -24.27 9.75 -7.00
CA THR A 264 -23.75 8.66 -7.86
C THR A 264 -23.96 8.92 -9.36
N GLU A 265 -24.77 9.92 -9.71
CA GLU A 265 -25.04 10.25 -11.11
C GLU A 265 -23.76 10.67 -11.85
N GLY A 266 -23.46 10.00 -12.96
CA GLY A 266 -22.25 10.25 -13.75
C GLY A 266 -20.96 9.64 -13.17
N PHE A 267 -20.97 9.05 -11.95
CA PHE A 267 -19.76 8.46 -11.39
C PHE A 267 -19.31 7.20 -12.17
N ASP A 268 -20.25 6.40 -12.66
CA ASP A 268 -19.91 5.24 -13.50
C ASP A 268 -19.25 5.67 -14.82
N ASP A 269 -19.66 6.80 -15.39
CA ASP A 269 -19.02 7.38 -16.59
C ASP A 269 -17.60 7.88 -16.27
N LEU A 270 -17.39 8.49 -15.09
CA LEU A 270 -16.06 8.88 -14.64
C LEU A 270 -15.13 7.65 -14.50
N ILE A 271 -15.60 6.60 -13.87
CA ILE A 271 -14.86 5.34 -13.70
C ILE A 271 -14.49 4.76 -15.08
N LYS A 272 -15.46 4.69 -16.00
CA LYS A 272 -15.23 4.19 -17.36
C LYS A 272 -14.19 5.02 -18.10
N ASN A 273 -14.29 6.35 -18.03
CA ASN A 273 -13.33 7.26 -18.64
C ASN A 273 -11.91 7.07 -18.05
N CYS A 274 -11.79 6.94 -16.73
CA CYS A 274 -10.51 6.65 -16.08
C CYS A 274 -9.90 5.33 -16.55
N ARG A 275 -10.71 4.28 -16.69
CA ARG A 275 -10.27 2.98 -17.22
C ARG A 275 -9.77 3.08 -18.65
N GLU A 276 -10.54 3.72 -19.53
CA GLU A 276 -10.15 3.93 -20.94
C GLU A 276 -8.84 4.74 -21.05
N GLN A 277 -8.68 5.78 -20.25
CA GLN A 277 -7.44 6.56 -20.17
C GLN A 277 -6.27 5.70 -19.65
N HIS A 278 -6.50 4.89 -18.60
CA HIS A 278 -5.50 3.99 -18.05
C HIS A 278 -4.96 3.02 -19.11
N GLU A 279 -5.86 2.33 -19.82
CA GLU A 279 -5.50 1.39 -20.88
C GLU A 279 -4.74 2.06 -22.02
N ALA A 280 -5.20 3.24 -22.46
CA ALA A 280 -4.54 4.01 -23.53
C ALA A 280 -3.14 4.46 -23.12
N LEU A 281 -2.97 5.03 -21.93
CA LEU A 281 -1.67 5.48 -21.43
C LEU A 281 -0.72 4.30 -21.17
N LYS A 282 -1.22 3.19 -20.65
CA LYS A 282 -0.45 1.96 -20.47
C LYS A 282 0.09 1.43 -21.79
N ALA A 283 -0.76 1.36 -22.82
CA ALA A 283 -0.35 0.97 -24.18
C ALA A 283 0.70 1.93 -24.77
N GLN A 284 0.57 3.24 -24.56
CA GLN A 284 1.57 4.22 -24.99
C GLN A 284 2.90 4.05 -24.26
N LEU A 285 2.88 3.81 -22.94
CA LEU A 285 4.07 3.53 -22.16
C LEU A 285 4.78 2.24 -22.61
N GLU A 286 4.03 1.21 -22.95
CA GLU A 286 4.57 -0.04 -23.48
C GLU A 286 5.17 0.11 -24.88
N GLN A 287 4.57 0.93 -25.75
CA GLN A 287 5.10 1.25 -27.07
C GLN A 287 6.30 2.19 -27.02
N GLY A 288 6.27 3.19 -26.12
CA GLY A 288 7.35 4.16 -25.94
C GLY A 288 8.52 3.68 -25.08
N ARG A 289 8.40 2.49 -24.48
CA ARG A 289 9.51 1.85 -23.77
C ARG A 289 10.59 1.51 -24.77
N ASP A 290 11.80 1.92 -24.46
CA ASP A 290 12.96 1.46 -25.19
C ASP A 290 13.18 -0.02 -24.84
N ARG A 291 12.54 -0.88 -25.63
CA ARG A 291 12.55 -2.35 -25.49
C ARG A 291 13.98 -2.91 -25.49
N LEU A 292 14.90 -2.15 -26.07
CA LEU A 292 16.32 -2.51 -26.10
C LEU A 292 16.97 -2.30 -24.72
N LEU A 293 16.58 -1.23 -23.98
CA LEU A 293 17.07 -1.01 -22.62
C LEU A 293 16.58 -2.10 -21.66
N GLU A 294 15.32 -2.55 -21.80
CA GLU A 294 14.78 -3.65 -21.00
C GLU A 294 15.48 -4.99 -21.29
N ILE A 295 15.76 -5.30 -22.54
CA ILE A 295 16.46 -6.53 -22.94
C ILE A 295 17.90 -6.51 -22.38
N HIS A 296 18.58 -5.37 -22.41
CA HIS A 296 19.93 -5.22 -21.86
C HIS A 296 19.97 -5.24 -20.34
N SER A 297 18.95 -4.74 -19.67
CA SER A 297 18.86 -4.70 -18.20
C SER A 297 18.66 -6.09 -17.59
N ASN A 298 18.02 -7.00 -18.31
CA ASN A 298 17.69 -8.34 -17.79
C ASN A 298 18.85 -9.36 -17.84
N GLY A 299 20.02 -9.00 -18.40
CA GLY A 299 21.22 -9.86 -18.43
C GLY A 299 21.05 -11.25 -19.03
N GLY A 300 19.82 -11.68 -19.35
CA GLY A 300 19.46 -12.94 -19.96
C GLY A 300 19.88 -14.19 -19.15
N GLU A 301 20.08 -15.30 -19.84
CA GLU A 301 20.47 -16.60 -19.24
C GLU A 301 21.82 -16.53 -18.48
N LYS A 302 22.71 -15.63 -18.88
CA LYS A 302 24.03 -15.46 -18.21
C LYS A 302 23.88 -14.84 -16.82
N ALA A 303 22.97 -13.86 -16.66
CA ALA A 303 22.72 -13.25 -15.35
C ALA A 303 22.00 -14.21 -14.41
N GLN A 304 21.10 -15.05 -14.94
CA GLN A 304 20.44 -16.09 -14.18
C GLN A 304 21.41 -17.17 -13.72
N ALA A 305 22.29 -17.66 -14.58
CA ALA A 305 23.34 -18.62 -14.22
C ALA A 305 24.33 -18.05 -13.19
N LEU A 306 24.64 -16.75 -13.28
CA LEU A 306 25.48 -16.09 -12.30
C LEU A 306 24.77 -15.96 -10.94
N ALA A 307 23.47 -15.60 -10.92
CA ALA A 307 22.69 -15.53 -9.72
C ALA A 307 22.58 -16.89 -9.02
N GLU A 308 22.29 -17.95 -9.78
CA GLU A 308 22.26 -19.35 -9.27
C GLU A 308 23.63 -19.77 -8.70
N SER A 309 24.74 -19.41 -9.38
CA SER A 309 26.08 -19.67 -8.87
C SER A 309 26.43 -18.90 -7.59
N ILE A 310 25.92 -17.68 -7.43
CA ILE A 310 26.11 -16.89 -6.21
C ILE A 310 25.28 -17.50 -5.08
N GLU A 311 24.02 -17.88 -5.34
CA GLU A 311 23.13 -18.52 -4.36
C GLU A 311 23.71 -19.85 -3.84
N GLU A 312 24.28 -20.68 -4.74
CA GLU A 312 25.00 -21.90 -4.36
C GLU A 312 26.25 -21.62 -3.49
N GLN A 313 26.93 -20.48 -3.70
CA GLN A 313 28.09 -20.08 -2.91
C GLN A 313 27.71 -19.47 -1.56
N ASP A 314 26.60 -18.77 -1.48
CA ASP A 314 26.08 -18.19 -0.24
C ASP A 314 25.57 -19.28 0.73
N ASP A 315 25.12 -20.43 0.21
CA ASP A 315 24.73 -21.58 1.01
C ASP A 315 25.94 -22.44 1.49
N ASP A 316 27.19 -22.05 1.13
CA ASP A 316 28.38 -22.78 1.55
C ASP A 316 28.65 -22.60 3.06
N THR A 317 28.29 -23.63 3.81
CA THR A 317 28.52 -23.71 5.27
C THR A 317 29.99 -23.55 5.68
N ASN A 318 30.94 -23.76 4.76
CA ASN A 318 32.37 -23.52 5.02
C ASN A 318 32.70 -22.02 5.16
N LEU A 319 31.99 -21.14 4.47
CA LEU A 319 32.16 -19.69 4.60
C LEU A 319 31.77 -19.20 6.00
N ILE A 320 30.66 -19.72 6.51
CA ILE A 320 30.19 -19.45 7.88
C ILE A 320 31.20 -19.97 8.92
N ALA A 321 31.67 -21.20 8.74
CA ALA A 321 32.68 -21.78 9.62
C ALA A 321 34.00 -21.01 9.57
N PHE A 322 34.42 -20.54 8.39
CA PHE A 322 35.59 -19.69 8.24
C PHE A 322 35.42 -18.33 8.93
N ALA A 323 34.28 -17.68 8.77
CA ALA A 323 33.98 -16.42 9.43
C ALA A 323 33.95 -16.56 10.97
N MET A 324 33.32 -17.62 11.49
CA MET A 324 33.29 -17.93 12.91
C MET A 324 34.70 -18.14 13.47
N ASN A 325 35.54 -18.92 12.79
CA ASN A 325 36.94 -19.14 13.18
C ASN A 325 37.77 -17.84 13.14
N LEU A 326 37.48 -16.93 12.21
CA LEU A 326 38.17 -15.64 12.13
C LEU A 326 37.82 -14.74 13.32
N PHE A 327 36.55 -14.74 13.77
CA PHE A 327 36.11 -13.98 14.94
C PHE A 327 36.59 -14.56 16.26
N ASP A 328 36.87 -15.88 16.34
CA ASP A 328 37.43 -16.52 17.53
C ASP A 328 38.95 -16.27 17.71
N ILE A 329 39.62 -15.74 16.69
CA ILE A 329 41.07 -15.43 16.71
C ILE A 329 41.34 -13.95 17.07
N ILE A 330 40.31 -13.07 17.02
CA ILE A 330 40.39 -11.65 17.38
C ILE A 330 39.86 -11.43 18.79
#